data_904d3f116602626fbb4f14840c8f00cf
#
_entry.id   904d3f116602626fbb4f14840c8f00cf
#
_cell.length_a   1.000
_cell.length_b   1.000
_cell.length_c   1.000
_cell.angle_alpha   90.00
_cell.angle_beta   90.00
_cell.angle_gamma   90.00
#
_symmetry.space_group_name_H-M   'P 1'
#
loop_
_entity.id
_entity.type
_entity.pdbx_description
1 polymer ?
#
loop_
_entity_poly.entity_id
_entity_poly.type
_entity_poly.pdbx_seq_one_letter_code
_entity_poly.pdbx_strand_id
1 'polypeptide(L)'
;KLMVDGEGSFPCAFVVPGADLTNHRTVPNSNYGVSEDGLRYELKWRSSELAGKEEEGLPPVPEEERKPKEGLEMFISYGVRHPNALLALHYGFVDDTNPNDRIPMECVVPGMRKVPFKVVMKAVVALKENGDDRAAWAGSQLLAVSMRSPEGVPNEIADQEKVDPEIVEQMKKATMAALSQFPTTLEDDGKIETGAIKSSRMQVAISYRIAQKRHLHAYQRFLDTL
;
A
#
# COMPACT_ATOMS: atom_id res chain seq x y z
N LYS A 1 -9.87 -22.75 0.40
CA LYS A 1 -9.49 -24.01 -0.26
C LYS A 1 -10.20 -25.14 0.48
N LEU A 2 -11.34 -25.56 0.00
CA LEU A 2 -12.02 -26.76 0.50
C LEU A 2 -11.30 -27.97 -0.09
N MET A 3 -10.75 -28.82 0.76
CA MET A 3 -10.31 -30.15 0.36
C MET A 3 -11.54 -31.07 0.38
N VAL A 4 -11.93 -31.56 -0.75
CA VAL A 4 -12.91 -32.63 -0.88
C VAL A 4 -12.11 -33.87 -1.28
N ASP A 5 -12.08 -34.84 -0.37
CA ASP A 5 -11.62 -36.21 -0.54
C ASP A 5 -10.43 -36.42 -1.50
N GLY A 6 -9.22 -36.10 -1.00
CA GLY A 6 -7.95 -36.68 -1.47
C GLY A 6 -7.44 -36.35 -2.86
N GLU A 7 -8.24 -35.85 -3.78
CA GLU A 7 -7.83 -35.61 -5.16
C GLU A 7 -8.25 -34.20 -5.65
N GLY A 8 -7.39 -33.24 -5.41
CA GLY A 8 -7.45 -31.94 -6.06
C GLY A 8 -8.26 -30.87 -5.29
N SER A 9 -7.66 -29.72 -5.08
CA SER A 9 -8.36 -28.54 -4.57
C SER A 9 -8.91 -27.74 -5.76
N PHE A 10 -10.22 -27.59 -5.82
CA PHE A 10 -10.85 -26.66 -6.76
C PHE A 10 -10.99 -25.29 -6.12
N PRO A 11 -10.63 -24.19 -6.81
CA PRO A 11 -10.98 -22.87 -6.34
C PRO A 11 -12.48 -22.68 -6.41
N CYS A 12 -13.15 -22.65 -5.26
CA CYS A 12 -14.56 -22.32 -5.16
C CYS A 12 -14.69 -20.90 -4.59
N ALA A 13 -15.48 -20.07 -5.26
CA ALA A 13 -15.95 -18.81 -4.72
C ALA A 13 -17.36 -19.00 -4.19
N PHE A 14 -17.61 -18.61 -2.95
CA PHE A 14 -18.94 -18.64 -2.34
C PHE A 14 -19.16 -17.41 -1.46
N VAL A 15 -20.41 -17.03 -1.35
CA VAL A 15 -20.85 -15.94 -0.48
C VAL A 15 -21.00 -16.50 0.92
N VAL A 16 -20.36 -15.85 1.90
CA VAL A 16 -20.48 -16.21 3.32
C VAL A 16 -21.37 -15.15 3.99
N PRO A 17 -22.62 -15.48 4.31
CA PRO A 17 -23.54 -14.52 4.93
C PRO A 17 -22.93 -13.88 6.18
N GLY A 18 -22.95 -12.55 6.24
CA GLY A 18 -22.36 -11.76 7.33
C GLY A 18 -20.91 -11.38 7.09
N ALA A 19 -20.04 -12.29 6.66
CA ALA A 19 -18.66 -11.97 6.33
C ALA A 19 -18.54 -11.08 5.09
N ASP A 20 -19.40 -11.32 4.10
CA ASP A 20 -19.44 -10.50 2.86
C ASP A 20 -19.92 -9.06 3.09
N LEU A 21 -20.52 -8.77 4.24
CA LEU A 21 -20.94 -7.42 4.64
C LEU A 21 -19.86 -6.66 5.42
N THR A 22 -18.75 -7.32 5.76
CA THR A 22 -17.69 -6.71 6.54
C THR A 22 -16.84 -5.80 5.66
N ASN A 23 -16.68 -4.54 6.06
CA ASN A 23 -15.93 -3.55 5.30
C ASN A 23 -14.42 -3.74 5.43
N HIS A 24 -13.69 -3.17 4.46
CA HIS A 24 -12.23 -3.14 4.48
C HIS A 24 -11.69 -2.04 5.38
N ARG A 25 -10.58 -2.34 6.04
CA ARG A 25 -9.69 -1.33 6.62
C ARG A 25 -8.23 -1.80 6.51
N THR A 26 -7.32 -0.86 6.25
CA THR A 26 -5.88 -1.13 6.13
C THR A 26 -5.30 -1.75 7.42
N VAL A 27 -5.78 -1.29 8.58
CA VAL A 27 -5.50 -1.92 9.88
C VAL A 27 -6.79 -2.59 10.39
N PRO A 28 -7.08 -3.82 9.96
CA PRO A 28 -8.31 -4.48 10.33
C PRO A 28 -8.30 -4.84 11.81
N ASN A 29 -9.46 -4.79 12.45
CA ASN A 29 -9.65 -5.22 13.85
C ASN A 29 -10.20 -6.63 13.97
N SER A 30 -10.43 -7.29 12.84
CA SER A 30 -10.91 -8.67 12.78
C SER A 30 -10.28 -9.44 11.63
N ASN A 31 -10.25 -10.75 11.78
CA ASN A 31 -9.83 -11.71 10.76
C ASN A 31 -10.95 -12.69 10.48
N TYR A 32 -10.93 -13.27 9.31
CA TYR A 32 -11.86 -14.35 8.94
C TYR A 32 -11.08 -15.61 8.55
N GLY A 33 -11.70 -16.75 8.77
CA GLY A 33 -11.09 -18.05 8.43
C GLY A 33 -12.06 -19.17 8.59
N VAL A 34 -11.59 -20.38 8.27
CA VAL A 34 -12.32 -21.61 8.54
C VAL A 34 -11.89 -22.12 9.91
N SER A 35 -12.86 -22.59 10.71
CA SER A 35 -12.58 -23.21 12.02
C SER A 35 -11.63 -24.41 11.89
N GLU A 36 -10.96 -24.77 12.98
CA GLU A 36 -9.99 -25.89 12.99
C GLU A 36 -10.60 -27.24 12.53
N ASP A 37 -11.88 -27.44 12.80
CA ASP A 37 -12.65 -28.62 12.34
C ASP A 37 -13.07 -28.54 10.86
N GLY A 38 -12.82 -27.43 10.19
CA GLY A 38 -13.19 -27.22 8.79
C GLY A 38 -14.68 -27.02 8.51
N LEU A 39 -15.52 -26.97 9.55
CA LEU A 39 -16.97 -27.02 9.42
C LEU A 39 -17.65 -25.65 9.48
N ARG A 40 -16.95 -24.63 9.94
CA ARG A 40 -17.51 -23.29 10.15
C ARG A 40 -16.62 -22.23 9.59
N TYR A 41 -17.25 -21.17 9.09
CA TYR A 41 -16.57 -19.93 8.77
C TYR A 41 -16.66 -18.98 9.96
N GLU A 42 -15.53 -18.45 10.41
CA GLU A 42 -15.45 -17.65 11.62
C GLU A 42 -14.90 -16.25 11.30
N LEU A 43 -15.56 -15.24 11.87
CA LEU A 43 -15.07 -13.87 11.92
C LEU A 43 -14.60 -13.62 13.35
N LYS A 44 -13.28 -13.45 13.54
CA LYS A 44 -12.65 -13.32 14.86
C LYS A 44 -12.12 -11.92 15.07
N TRP A 45 -12.35 -11.37 16.26
CA TRP A 45 -11.71 -10.13 16.68
C TRP A 45 -10.20 -10.32 16.83
N ARG A 46 -9.40 -9.38 16.35
CA ARG A 46 -7.92 -9.42 16.51
C ARG A 46 -7.55 -8.94 17.91
N SER A 47 -7.39 -9.86 18.84
CA SER A 47 -6.82 -9.58 20.16
C SER A 47 -5.29 -9.52 20.09
N SER A 48 -4.65 -8.90 21.10
CA SER A 48 -3.19 -8.85 21.22
C SER A 48 -2.52 -10.24 21.29
N GLU A 49 -3.25 -11.26 21.72
CA GLU A 49 -2.75 -12.63 21.85
C GLU A 49 -2.65 -13.37 20.51
N LEU A 50 -3.46 -12.97 19.54
CA LEU A 50 -3.44 -13.54 18.18
C LEU A 50 -2.49 -12.78 17.24
N ALA A 51 -2.06 -11.59 17.61
CA ALA A 51 -1.22 -10.72 16.78
C ALA A 51 0.17 -11.31 16.42
N GLY A 52 0.59 -12.41 17.06
CA GLY A 52 1.88 -13.05 16.80
C GLY A 52 1.86 -14.27 15.89
N LYS A 53 0.67 -14.75 15.47
CA LYS A 53 0.54 -15.99 14.68
C LYS A 53 -0.16 -15.82 13.33
N GLU A 54 -0.79 -14.67 13.08
CA GLU A 54 -1.63 -14.48 11.91
C GLU A 54 -1.15 -13.30 11.07
N GLU A 55 -0.91 -13.59 9.80
CA GLU A 55 -0.62 -12.64 8.71
C GLU A 55 0.61 -11.73 8.91
N GLU A 56 1.78 -12.25 8.57
CA GLU A 56 2.97 -11.44 8.34
C GLU A 56 2.66 -10.21 7.48
N GLY A 57 2.78 -9.02 8.06
CA GLY A 57 2.70 -7.76 7.35
C GLY A 57 1.50 -6.85 7.70
N LEU A 58 0.58 -7.27 8.57
CA LEU A 58 -0.45 -6.37 9.09
C LEU A 58 0.09 -5.50 10.25
N PRO A 59 -0.21 -4.20 10.25
CA PRO A 59 0.14 -3.35 11.38
C PRO A 59 -0.66 -3.75 12.64
N PRO A 60 -0.14 -3.43 13.84
CA PRO A 60 -0.82 -3.74 15.09
C PRO A 60 -2.14 -2.99 15.21
N VAL A 61 -3.16 -3.67 15.75
CA VAL A 61 -4.46 -3.04 16.05
C VAL A 61 -4.28 -2.01 17.17
N PRO A 62 -4.86 -0.81 17.05
CA PRO A 62 -4.89 0.18 18.13
C PRO A 62 -5.42 -0.41 19.43
N GLU A 63 -4.86 -0.01 20.57
CA GLU A 63 -5.18 -0.63 21.87
C GLU A 63 -6.65 -0.53 22.22
N GLU A 64 -7.29 0.59 21.91
CA GLU A 64 -8.73 0.85 22.12
C GLU A 64 -9.65 -0.06 21.32
N GLU A 65 -9.13 -0.68 20.25
CA GLU A 65 -9.87 -1.57 19.37
C GLU A 65 -9.51 -3.06 19.52
N ARG A 66 -8.63 -3.38 20.46
CA ARG A 66 -8.20 -4.78 20.71
C ARG A 66 -9.25 -5.64 21.41
N LYS A 67 -10.33 -5.03 21.89
CA LYS A 67 -11.44 -5.71 22.55
C LYS A 67 -12.75 -5.35 21.89
N PRO A 68 -13.65 -6.33 21.72
CA PRO A 68 -14.99 -6.04 21.23
C PRO A 68 -15.69 -5.01 22.13
N LYS A 69 -16.30 -4.00 21.50
CA LYS A 69 -17.16 -3.03 22.18
C LYS A 69 -18.46 -2.94 21.42
N GLU A 70 -19.58 -2.75 22.14
CA GLU A 70 -20.87 -2.52 21.52
C GLU A 70 -20.80 -1.27 20.62
N GLY A 71 -21.35 -1.39 19.41
CA GLY A 71 -21.34 -0.33 18.40
C GLY A 71 -20.03 -0.18 17.61
N LEU A 72 -18.99 -0.96 17.93
CA LEU A 72 -17.76 -0.94 17.14
C LEU A 72 -17.89 -1.87 15.93
N GLU A 73 -17.69 -1.33 14.73
CA GLU A 73 -17.73 -2.09 13.48
C GLU A 73 -16.51 -3.03 13.37
N MET A 74 -16.75 -4.21 12.83
CA MET A 74 -15.71 -5.17 12.48
C MET A 74 -15.21 -4.88 11.06
N PHE A 75 -13.90 -4.75 10.93
CA PHE A 75 -13.22 -4.56 9.64
C PHE A 75 -12.29 -5.71 9.35
N ILE A 76 -12.25 -6.15 8.11
CA ILE A 76 -11.31 -7.15 7.60
C ILE A 76 -10.37 -6.52 6.59
N SER A 77 -9.29 -7.23 6.24
CA SER A 77 -8.49 -6.87 5.08
C SER A 77 -9.03 -7.59 3.84
N TYR A 78 -9.27 -6.85 2.76
CA TYR A 78 -9.61 -7.44 1.45
C TYR A 78 -8.36 -7.95 0.71
N GLY A 79 -7.20 -7.77 1.32
CA GLY A 79 -5.91 -8.26 0.85
C GLY A 79 -4.79 -7.44 1.47
N VAL A 80 -3.98 -8.08 2.30
CA VAL A 80 -2.91 -7.46 3.11
C VAL A 80 -1.92 -6.66 2.28
N ARG A 81 -1.79 -6.98 0.98
CA ARG A 81 -0.82 -6.36 0.07
C ARG A 81 -1.48 -5.75 -1.16
N HIS A 82 -2.78 -5.51 -1.14
CA HIS A 82 -3.49 -4.92 -2.27
C HIS A 82 -3.17 -3.42 -2.39
N PRO A 83 -2.62 -2.97 -3.51
CA PRO A 83 -2.48 -1.54 -3.80
C PRO A 83 -3.85 -0.93 -4.12
N ASN A 84 -3.95 0.38 -4.05
CA ASN A 84 -5.18 1.11 -4.37
C ASN A 84 -5.71 0.83 -5.79
N ALA A 85 -4.84 0.48 -6.73
CA ALA A 85 -5.26 0.03 -8.06
C ALA A 85 -6.21 -1.17 -8.00
N LEU A 86 -5.89 -2.18 -7.17
CA LEU A 86 -6.73 -3.36 -6.99
C LEU A 86 -7.97 -3.05 -6.16
N LEU A 87 -7.85 -2.23 -5.12
CA LEU A 87 -9.00 -1.80 -4.30
C LEU A 87 -10.02 -1.03 -5.17
N ALA A 88 -9.54 -0.10 -5.99
CA ALA A 88 -10.39 0.65 -6.91
C ALA A 88 -11.06 -0.24 -7.96
N LEU A 89 -10.30 -1.18 -8.55
CA LEU A 89 -10.78 -2.04 -9.63
C LEU A 89 -11.82 -3.07 -9.16
N HIS A 90 -11.53 -3.75 -8.03
CA HIS A 90 -12.33 -4.88 -7.57
C HIS A 90 -13.41 -4.48 -6.56
N TYR A 91 -13.17 -3.44 -5.77
CA TYR A 91 -14.04 -3.08 -4.66
C TYR A 91 -14.63 -1.67 -4.78
N GLY A 92 -14.14 -0.85 -5.70
CA GLY A 92 -14.72 0.47 -5.99
C GLY A 92 -14.42 1.54 -4.95
N PHE A 93 -13.28 1.47 -4.27
CA PHE A 93 -12.82 2.51 -3.35
C PHE A 93 -11.29 2.67 -3.37
N VAL A 94 -10.80 3.74 -2.77
CA VAL A 94 -9.37 4.05 -2.58
C VAL A 94 -9.14 4.36 -1.10
N ASP A 95 -8.09 3.80 -0.52
CA ASP A 95 -7.64 4.10 0.83
C ASP A 95 -6.38 4.97 0.76
N ASP A 96 -6.50 6.23 1.14
CA ASP A 96 -5.40 7.22 1.12
C ASP A 96 -4.28 6.88 2.12
N THR A 97 -4.58 6.02 3.10
CA THR A 97 -3.64 5.58 4.13
C THR A 97 -3.00 4.22 3.83
N ASN A 98 -3.33 3.62 2.68
CA ASN A 98 -2.86 2.29 2.31
C ASN A 98 -1.32 2.23 2.17
N PRO A 99 -0.61 1.56 3.09
CA PRO A 99 0.85 1.46 3.05
C PRO A 99 1.34 0.54 1.92
N ASN A 100 0.44 -0.21 1.30
CA ASN A 100 0.74 -1.10 0.19
C ASN A 100 0.45 -0.46 -1.17
N ASP A 101 0.00 0.79 -1.18
CA ASP A 101 -0.15 1.48 -2.45
C ASP A 101 1.20 1.62 -3.13
N ARG A 102 1.21 1.71 -4.44
CA ARG A 102 2.44 1.68 -5.22
C ARG A 102 2.46 2.85 -6.17
N ILE A 103 3.62 3.49 -6.23
CA ILE A 103 3.94 4.36 -7.35
C ILE A 103 3.99 3.47 -8.61
N PRO A 104 3.37 3.85 -9.72
CA PRO A 104 3.50 3.11 -10.98
C PRO A 104 4.96 3.15 -11.44
N MET A 105 5.70 2.14 -11.04
CA MET A 105 7.17 2.06 -11.18
C MET A 105 7.63 1.82 -12.63
N GLU A 106 6.73 1.55 -13.54
CA GLU A 106 7.04 1.52 -14.98
C GLU A 106 7.60 2.88 -15.48
N CYS A 107 7.32 3.93 -14.72
CA CYS A 107 7.88 5.26 -14.93
C CYS A 107 9.23 5.47 -14.22
N VAL A 108 9.68 4.52 -13.39
CA VAL A 108 10.84 4.67 -12.54
C VAL A 108 12.03 3.97 -13.17
N VAL A 109 12.79 4.68 -13.77
CA VAL A 109 14.20 4.89 -13.96
C VAL A 109 15.11 3.67 -14.12
N PRO A 110 15.75 3.57 -15.28
CA PRO A 110 17.01 2.84 -15.42
C PRO A 110 18.06 3.46 -14.47
N GLY A 111 18.24 2.94 -13.30
CA GLY A 111 19.21 3.51 -12.35
C GLY A 111 18.87 3.28 -10.88
N MET A 112 17.65 2.80 -10.54
CA MET A 112 17.25 2.49 -9.16
C MET A 112 18.22 1.55 -8.44
N ARG A 113 18.85 0.63 -9.16
CA ARG A 113 19.87 -0.30 -8.62
C ARG A 113 21.18 0.39 -8.25
N LYS A 114 21.36 1.65 -8.61
CA LYS A 114 22.56 2.45 -8.35
C LYS A 114 22.39 3.41 -7.17
N VAL A 115 21.27 3.32 -6.45
CA VAL A 115 21.05 4.16 -5.27
C VAL A 115 21.52 3.42 -4.01
N PRO A 116 22.48 3.98 -3.25
CA PRO A 116 23.03 3.32 -2.07
C PRO A 116 21.97 3.15 -0.98
N PHE A 117 21.84 1.94 -0.45
CA PHE A 117 20.88 1.60 0.59
C PHE A 117 20.98 2.51 1.83
N LYS A 118 22.21 2.75 2.30
CA LYS A 118 22.49 3.58 3.48
C LYS A 118 21.98 5.02 3.31
N VAL A 119 22.13 5.58 2.10
CA VAL A 119 21.68 6.95 1.82
C VAL A 119 20.17 7.03 1.84
N VAL A 120 19.49 6.09 1.19
CA VAL A 120 18.00 6.02 1.20
C VAL A 120 17.47 5.85 2.62
N MET A 121 18.07 4.97 3.43
CA MET A 121 17.66 4.77 4.83
C MET A 121 17.81 6.04 5.65
N LYS A 122 18.95 6.77 5.53
CA LYS A 122 19.16 8.06 6.22
C LYS A 122 18.09 9.08 5.81
N ALA A 123 17.80 9.21 4.51
CA ALA A 123 16.78 10.11 4.00
C ALA A 123 15.37 9.75 4.52
N VAL A 124 15.01 8.47 4.53
CA VAL A 124 13.73 7.99 5.06
C VAL A 124 13.57 8.32 6.55
N VAL A 125 14.62 8.10 7.35
CA VAL A 125 14.60 8.43 8.79
C VAL A 125 14.44 9.94 8.98
N ALA A 126 15.22 10.76 8.30
CA ALA A 126 15.13 12.21 8.40
C ALA A 126 13.75 12.75 8.00
N LEU A 127 13.14 12.20 6.95
CA LEU A 127 11.79 12.59 6.53
C LEU A 127 10.73 12.24 7.59
N LYS A 128 10.84 11.08 8.24
CA LYS A 128 9.96 10.70 9.35
C LYS A 128 10.12 11.64 10.56
N GLU A 129 11.35 11.95 10.94
CA GLU A 129 11.64 12.89 12.03
C GLU A 129 11.09 14.29 11.74
N ASN A 130 11.05 14.70 10.47
CA ASN A 130 10.48 15.97 10.03
C ASN A 130 8.94 15.91 9.79
N GLY A 131 8.29 14.77 10.02
CA GLY A 131 6.85 14.60 9.88
C GLY A 131 6.35 14.43 8.44
N ASP A 132 7.25 14.23 7.45
CA ASP A 132 6.83 13.90 6.07
C ASP A 132 6.77 12.37 5.87
N ASP A 133 5.82 11.75 6.56
CA ASP A 133 5.61 10.29 6.51
C ASP A 133 5.36 9.77 5.08
N ARG A 134 4.71 10.57 4.23
CA ARG A 134 4.41 10.17 2.87
C ARG A 134 5.65 10.15 1.98
N ALA A 135 6.55 11.13 2.12
CA ALA A 135 7.83 11.11 1.40
C ALA A 135 8.76 10.01 1.94
N ALA A 136 8.77 9.79 3.26
CA ALA A 136 9.50 8.69 3.87
C ALA A 136 9.00 7.32 3.37
N TRP A 137 7.68 7.17 3.26
CA TRP A 137 7.08 5.98 2.68
C TRP A 137 7.49 5.79 1.20
N ALA A 138 7.48 6.85 0.39
CA ALA A 138 7.92 6.79 -1.01
C ALA A 138 9.39 6.32 -1.12
N GLY A 139 10.28 6.80 -0.26
CA GLY A 139 11.66 6.32 -0.15
C GLY A 139 11.75 4.84 0.25
N SER A 140 10.89 4.39 1.17
CA SER A 140 10.82 2.98 1.57
C SER A 140 10.39 2.05 0.43
N GLN A 141 9.55 2.50 -0.49
CA GLN A 141 9.19 1.76 -1.69
C GLN A 141 10.41 1.53 -2.60
N LEU A 142 11.29 2.52 -2.73
CA LEU A 142 12.54 2.39 -3.48
C LEU A 142 13.42 1.29 -2.88
N LEU A 143 13.56 1.23 -1.55
CA LEU A 143 14.30 0.17 -0.87
C LEU A 143 13.69 -1.21 -1.16
N ALA A 144 12.38 -1.33 -1.03
CA ALA A 144 11.68 -2.59 -1.25
C ALA A 144 11.87 -3.14 -2.67
N VAL A 145 11.93 -2.28 -3.68
CA VAL A 145 12.20 -2.68 -5.07
C VAL A 145 13.64 -3.11 -5.24
N SER A 146 14.59 -2.35 -4.67
CA SER A 146 16.02 -2.69 -4.73
C SER A 146 16.32 -4.05 -4.08
N MET A 147 15.65 -4.35 -2.96
CA MET A 147 15.82 -5.63 -2.26
C MET A 147 15.19 -6.85 -2.97
N ARG A 148 14.16 -6.62 -3.79
CA ARG A 148 13.48 -7.70 -4.53
C ARG A 148 14.16 -8.06 -5.84
N SER A 149 15.15 -7.31 -6.28
CA SER A 149 15.92 -7.68 -7.47
C SER A 149 16.70 -8.97 -7.21
N PRO A 150 16.61 -9.98 -8.10
CA PRO A 150 17.36 -11.24 -7.95
C PRO A 150 18.88 -11.05 -7.84
N GLU A 151 19.38 -9.94 -8.38
CA GLU A 151 20.81 -9.61 -8.38
C GLU A 151 21.22 -8.71 -7.21
N GLY A 152 20.23 -8.22 -6.43
CA GLY A 152 20.47 -7.27 -5.34
C GLY A 152 21.05 -5.93 -5.80
N VAL A 153 21.41 -5.09 -4.83
CA VAL A 153 22.26 -3.91 -5.07
C VAL A 153 23.71 -4.38 -4.98
N PRO A 154 24.57 -4.13 -6.00
CA PRO A 154 25.96 -4.48 -5.90
C PRO A 154 26.61 -3.93 -4.62
N ASN A 155 27.41 -4.74 -3.93
CA ASN A 155 28.03 -4.35 -2.66
C ASN A 155 28.82 -3.04 -2.77
N GLU A 156 29.47 -2.81 -3.91
CA GLU A 156 30.22 -1.58 -4.20
C GLU A 156 29.35 -0.32 -4.17
N ILE A 157 28.06 -0.46 -4.49
CA ILE A 157 27.08 0.64 -4.47
C ILE A 157 26.39 0.73 -3.11
N ALA A 158 26.11 -0.40 -2.47
CA ALA A 158 25.40 -0.47 -1.19
C ALA A 158 26.12 0.32 -0.09
N ASP A 159 27.45 0.37 -0.14
CA ASP A 159 28.31 1.02 0.86
C ASP A 159 28.67 2.50 0.55
N GLN A 160 28.27 3.02 -0.59
CA GLN A 160 28.48 4.43 -0.92
C GLN A 160 27.72 5.35 0.06
N GLU A 161 28.33 6.46 0.40
CA GLU A 161 27.74 7.47 1.29
C GLU A 161 26.97 8.58 0.55
N LYS A 162 27.02 8.56 -0.79
CA LYS A 162 26.35 9.55 -1.65
C LYS A 162 25.74 8.87 -2.86
N VAL A 163 24.62 9.41 -3.32
CA VAL A 163 24.01 9.06 -4.60
C VAL A 163 24.68 9.87 -5.70
N ASP A 164 24.86 9.28 -6.87
CA ASP A 164 25.25 10.01 -8.06
C ASP A 164 24.19 11.07 -8.41
N PRO A 165 24.54 12.36 -8.47
CA PRO A 165 23.58 13.42 -8.79
C PRO A 165 22.89 13.22 -10.15
N GLU A 166 23.57 12.60 -11.12
CA GLU A 166 22.97 12.33 -12.42
C GLU A 166 21.83 11.33 -12.32
N ILE A 167 21.95 10.33 -11.46
CA ILE A 167 20.89 9.35 -11.19
C ILE A 167 19.68 10.02 -10.56
N VAL A 168 19.91 10.87 -9.54
CA VAL A 168 18.82 11.63 -8.89
C VAL A 168 18.10 12.51 -9.90
N GLU A 169 18.84 13.21 -10.75
CA GLU A 169 18.26 14.06 -11.78
C GLU A 169 17.43 13.27 -12.81
N GLN A 170 17.92 12.09 -13.23
CA GLN A 170 17.16 11.19 -14.11
C GLN A 170 15.86 10.73 -13.44
N MET A 171 15.89 10.39 -12.15
CA MET A 171 14.72 10.00 -11.38
C MET A 171 13.71 11.15 -11.26
N LYS A 172 14.17 12.38 -11.01
CA LYS A 172 13.33 13.57 -10.98
C LYS A 172 12.65 13.83 -12.32
N LYS A 173 13.39 13.75 -13.42
CA LYS A 173 12.84 13.90 -14.78
C LYS A 173 11.78 12.84 -15.10
N ALA A 174 12.02 11.59 -14.75
CA ALA A 174 11.04 10.53 -14.96
C ALA A 174 9.76 10.76 -14.13
N THR A 175 9.90 11.20 -12.88
CA THR A 175 8.75 11.53 -12.02
C THR A 175 7.94 12.70 -12.57
N MET A 176 8.60 13.74 -13.08
CA MET A 176 7.95 14.86 -13.75
C MET A 176 7.25 14.42 -15.04
N ALA A 177 7.86 13.56 -15.82
CA ALA A 177 7.26 13.00 -17.03
C ALA A 177 6.01 12.18 -16.70
N ALA A 178 6.03 11.38 -15.61
CA ALA A 178 4.86 10.66 -15.13
C ALA A 178 3.73 11.61 -14.69
N LEU A 179 4.05 12.67 -13.96
CA LEU A 179 3.06 13.70 -13.57
C LEU A 179 2.46 14.42 -14.79
N SER A 180 3.25 14.67 -15.83
CA SER A 180 2.77 15.35 -17.05
C SER A 180 1.81 14.51 -17.90
N GLN A 181 1.73 13.20 -17.67
CA GLN A 181 0.75 12.34 -18.34
C GLN A 181 -0.68 12.53 -17.81
N PHE A 182 -0.84 13.11 -16.62
CA PHE A 182 -2.17 13.41 -16.10
C PHE A 182 -2.74 14.66 -16.78
N PRO A 183 -4.03 14.64 -17.19
CA PRO A 183 -4.65 15.74 -17.88
C PRO A 183 -4.95 16.97 -17.00
N THR A 184 -4.83 16.82 -15.69
CA THR A 184 -5.17 17.81 -14.67
C THR A 184 -4.08 17.91 -13.62
N THR A 185 -4.04 18.99 -12.84
CA THR A 185 -3.19 19.12 -11.66
C THR A 185 -3.81 18.40 -10.44
N LEU A 186 -3.04 18.25 -9.36
CA LEU A 186 -3.56 17.74 -8.09
C LEU A 186 -4.64 18.68 -7.50
N GLU A 187 -4.43 20.01 -7.65
CA GLU A 187 -5.39 21.02 -7.19
C GLU A 187 -6.70 20.98 -7.98
N ASP A 188 -6.63 20.80 -9.29
CA ASP A 188 -7.82 20.68 -10.14
C ASP A 188 -8.64 19.44 -9.76
N ASP A 189 -7.97 18.31 -9.50
CA ASP A 189 -8.64 17.09 -9.08
C ASP A 189 -9.29 17.24 -7.70
N GLY A 190 -8.64 17.94 -6.77
CA GLY A 190 -9.21 18.23 -5.45
C GLY A 190 -10.49 19.06 -5.54
N LYS A 191 -10.55 20.02 -6.48
CA LYS A 191 -11.78 20.79 -6.74
C LYS A 191 -12.90 19.92 -7.31
N ILE A 192 -12.55 18.93 -8.14
CA ILE A 192 -13.54 17.99 -8.71
C ILE A 192 -14.06 17.05 -7.62
N GLU A 193 -13.19 16.54 -6.74
CA GLU A 193 -13.56 15.61 -5.66
C GLU A 193 -14.56 16.23 -4.69
N THR A 194 -14.43 17.51 -4.39
CA THR A 194 -15.37 18.26 -3.55
C THR A 194 -16.64 18.68 -4.26
N GLY A 195 -16.69 18.55 -5.57
CA GLY A 195 -17.86 18.87 -6.39
C GLY A 195 -18.92 17.77 -6.36
N ALA A 196 -20.10 18.09 -6.88
CA ALA A 196 -21.25 17.17 -6.95
C ALA A 196 -21.07 16.11 -8.04
N ILE A 197 -20.12 15.17 -7.88
CA ILE A 197 -19.97 14.05 -8.80
C ILE A 197 -21.08 13.04 -8.52
N LYS A 198 -21.98 12.86 -9.50
CA LYS A 198 -23.11 11.95 -9.36
C LYS A 198 -22.76 10.47 -9.56
N SER A 199 -21.63 10.17 -10.21
CA SER A 199 -21.21 8.82 -10.52
C SER A 199 -20.20 8.31 -9.51
N SER A 200 -20.52 7.25 -8.77
CA SER A 200 -19.59 6.59 -7.83
C SER A 200 -18.32 6.10 -8.53
N ARG A 201 -18.42 5.57 -9.76
CA ARG A 201 -17.26 5.13 -10.54
C ARG A 201 -16.33 6.30 -10.89
N MET A 202 -16.89 7.45 -11.20
CA MET A 202 -16.12 8.66 -11.48
C MET A 202 -15.42 9.15 -10.21
N GLN A 203 -16.08 9.11 -9.05
CA GLN A 203 -15.45 9.44 -7.76
C GLN A 203 -14.25 8.56 -7.50
N VAL A 204 -14.38 7.23 -7.61
CA VAL A 204 -13.28 6.28 -7.43
C VAL A 204 -12.12 6.57 -8.38
N ALA A 205 -12.40 6.83 -9.66
CA ALA A 205 -11.36 7.13 -10.65
C ALA A 205 -10.60 8.43 -10.30
N ILE A 206 -11.29 9.45 -9.82
CA ILE A 206 -10.68 10.72 -9.40
C ILE A 206 -9.87 10.52 -8.12
N SER A 207 -10.42 9.85 -7.10
CA SER A 207 -9.71 9.56 -5.86
C SER A 207 -8.45 8.73 -6.13
N TYR A 208 -8.50 7.73 -7.02
CA TYR A 208 -7.33 6.97 -7.43
C TYR A 208 -6.29 7.86 -8.12
N ARG A 209 -6.71 8.74 -9.04
CA ARG A 209 -5.81 9.67 -9.71
C ARG A 209 -5.15 10.66 -8.73
N ILE A 210 -5.91 11.16 -7.75
CA ILE A 210 -5.40 12.00 -6.66
C ILE A 210 -4.33 11.24 -5.85
N ALA A 211 -4.62 10.00 -5.44
CA ALA A 211 -3.68 9.17 -4.70
C ALA A 211 -2.37 8.99 -5.47
N GLN A 212 -2.43 8.67 -6.77
CA GLN A 212 -1.24 8.51 -7.60
C GLN A 212 -0.41 9.80 -7.70
N LYS A 213 -1.05 10.96 -7.91
CA LYS A 213 -0.35 12.25 -7.94
C LYS A 213 0.30 12.58 -6.60
N ARG A 214 -0.40 12.35 -5.49
CA ARG A 214 0.14 12.53 -4.13
C ARG A 214 1.39 11.69 -3.90
N HIS A 215 1.41 10.44 -4.41
CA HIS A 215 2.58 9.58 -4.33
C HIS A 215 3.75 10.09 -5.16
N LEU A 216 3.50 10.52 -6.40
CA LEU A 216 4.54 11.07 -7.26
C LEU A 216 5.15 12.35 -6.66
N HIS A 217 4.33 13.25 -6.10
CA HIS A 217 4.83 14.43 -5.40
C HIS A 217 5.60 14.07 -4.11
N ALA A 218 5.16 13.08 -3.37
CA ALA A 218 5.89 12.57 -2.22
C ALA A 218 7.26 12.00 -2.63
N TYR A 219 7.30 11.30 -3.75
CA TYR A 219 8.54 10.78 -4.30
C TYR A 219 9.49 11.89 -4.77
N GLN A 220 8.97 12.98 -5.36
CA GLN A 220 9.79 14.16 -5.66
C GLN A 220 10.45 14.74 -4.40
N ARG A 221 9.66 14.96 -3.33
CA ARG A 221 10.21 15.45 -2.06
C ARG A 221 11.25 14.52 -1.45
N PHE A 222 11.04 13.21 -1.54
CA PHE A 222 12.07 12.24 -1.15
C PHE A 222 13.35 12.40 -1.99
N LEU A 223 13.24 12.52 -3.31
CA LEU A 223 14.40 12.73 -4.20
C LEU A 223 15.13 14.05 -3.94
N ASP A 224 14.46 15.06 -3.38
CA ASP A 224 15.08 16.33 -2.99
C ASP A 224 15.96 16.19 -1.73
N THR A 225 15.86 15.07 -1.01
CA THR A 225 16.70 14.78 0.17
C THR A 225 17.93 13.94 -0.15
N LEU A 226 18.03 13.40 -1.36
CA LEU A 226 19.17 12.59 -1.83
C LEU A 226 20.27 13.45 -2.43
#